data_0b9bef14d4c4d4b0dec176051d446df4
#
_entry.id   0b9bef14d4c4d4b0dec176051d446df4
#
_cell.length_a   1.000
_cell.length_b   1.000
_cell.length_c   1.000
_cell.angle_alpha   90.00
_cell.angle_beta   90.00
_cell.angle_gamma   90.00
#
_symmetry.space_group_name_H-M   'P 1'
#
loop_
_entity.id
_entity.type
_entity.pdbx_description
1 polymer ?
#
loop_
_entity_poly.entity_id
_entity_poly.type
_entity_poly.pdbx_seq_one_letter_code
_entity_poly.pdbx_strand_id
1 'polypeptide(L)'
;MSKLEGNGRWQSKMALTEHVEQYEARNESASSRPTPAEYELARDFMLLPHLLTMLERSMEEIKHSTNILRRLYLIATQTVMNQLHKDIHALRRELSKRNIKVIADEQMDPVIYYKIICRGYEERFGIVRDVVRSEISVRLTKYVADIAKLLEQHGK
;
A
#
# COMPACT_ATOMS: atom_id res chain seq x y z
N MET A 1 0.28 47.02 -42.87
CA MET A 1 1.42 46.16 -42.48
C MET A 1 1.87 46.34 -41.05
N SER A 2 1.61 47.42 -40.38
CA SER A 2 2.00 47.66 -38.99
C SER A 2 1.14 46.93 -37.94
N LYS A 3 -0.04 46.42 -38.32
CA LYS A 3 -0.94 45.69 -37.41
C LYS A 3 -0.56 44.23 -37.14
N LEU A 4 0.32 43.65 -37.94
CA LEU A 4 0.77 42.26 -37.79
C LEU A 4 1.97 42.10 -36.85
N GLU A 5 2.78 43.14 -36.70
CA GLU A 5 3.92 43.14 -35.77
C GLU A 5 3.50 43.26 -34.30
N GLY A 6 2.35 43.87 -34.01
CA GLY A 6 1.80 43.94 -32.65
C GLY A 6 1.30 42.60 -32.11
N ASN A 7 0.84 41.72 -32.99
CA ASN A 7 0.29 40.41 -32.58
C ASN A 7 1.36 39.39 -32.19
N GLY A 8 2.55 39.46 -32.83
CA GLY A 8 3.67 38.60 -32.46
C GLY A 8 4.26 38.93 -31.09
N ARG A 9 4.18 40.19 -30.67
CA ARG A 9 4.65 40.65 -29.36
C ARG A 9 3.76 40.19 -28.20
N TRP A 10 2.48 40.05 -28.46
CA TRP A 10 1.52 39.50 -27.48
C TRP A 10 1.63 37.99 -27.34
N GLN A 11 1.83 37.26 -28.42
CA GLN A 11 2.02 35.81 -28.40
C GLN A 11 3.30 35.41 -27.68
N SER A 12 4.38 36.18 -27.83
CA SER A 12 5.64 35.86 -27.16
C SER A 12 5.62 36.16 -25.66
N LYS A 13 4.86 37.13 -25.20
CA LYS A 13 4.71 37.42 -23.75
C LYS A 13 3.77 36.47 -23.03
N MET A 14 2.71 36.02 -23.67
CA MET A 14 1.80 35.04 -23.08
C MET A 14 2.37 33.60 -23.05
N ALA A 15 3.17 33.26 -24.06
CA ALA A 15 3.78 31.94 -24.13
C ALA A 15 4.93 31.75 -23.15
N LEU A 16 5.59 32.83 -22.71
CA LEU A 16 6.81 32.72 -21.91
C LEU A 16 6.65 32.80 -20.41
N THR A 17 5.54 33.29 -19.87
CA THR A 17 5.39 33.44 -18.41
C THR A 17 4.24 32.64 -17.81
N GLU A 18 3.04 32.82 -18.32
CA GLU A 18 1.88 32.15 -17.72
C GLU A 18 1.76 30.66 -18.10
N HIS A 19 2.14 30.27 -19.30
CA HIS A 19 2.07 28.88 -19.74
C HIS A 19 3.19 27.99 -19.19
N VAL A 20 4.37 28.56 -18.98
CA VAL A 20 5.49 27.82 -18.36
C VAL A 20 5.17 27.56 -16.90
N GLU A 21 4.71 28.55 -16.16
CA GLU A 21 4.32 28.39 -14.76
C GLU A 21 3.14 27.42 -14.58
N GLN A 22 2.14 27.47 -15.47
CA GLN A 22 1.03 26.51 -15.47
C GLN A 22 1.46 25.10 -15.89
N TYR A 23 2.42 24.99 -16.80
CA TYR A 23 2.97 23.71 -17.23
C TYR A 23 3.86 23.09 -16.16
N GLU A 24 4.67 23.90 -15.50
CA GLU A 24 5.47 23.48 -14.34
C GLU A 24 4.58 23.11 -13.16
N ALA A 25 3.56 23.88 -12.84
CA ALA A 25 2.58 23.56 -11.82
C ALA A 25 1.79 22.27 -12.13
N ARG A 26 1.48 22.01 -13.39
CA ARG A 26 0.87 20.73 -13.82
C ARG A 26 1.85 19.56 -13.70
N ASN A 27 3.10 19.76 -14.04
CA ASN A 27 4.13 18.74 -13.91
C ASN A 27 4.45 18.45 -12.44
N GLU A 28 4.50 19.46 -11.60
CA GLU A 28 4.63 19.28 -10.14
C GLU A 28 3.43 18.55 -9.56
N SER A 29 2.22 18.88 -9.98
CA SER A 29 1.02 18.15 -9.55
C SER A 29 0.96 16.72 -10.09
N ALA A 30 1.48 16.47 -11.29
CA ALA A 30 1.58 15.12 -11.87
C ALA A 30 2.66 14.28 -11.16
N SER A 31 3.76 14.88 -10.74
CA SER A 31 4.82 14.22 -9.95
C SER A 31 4.41 13.92 -8.51
N SER A 32 3.38 14.59 -8.00
CA SER A 32 2.83 14.33 -6.66
C SER A 32 1.90 13.11 -6.60
N ARG A 33 1.36 12.67 -7.72
CA ARG A 33 0.51 11.47 -7.77
C ARG A 33 1.33 10.21 -7.50
N PRO A 34 0.75 9.23 -6.79
CA PRO A 34 1.41 7.95 -6.58
C PRO A 34 1.65 7.21 -7.89
N THR A 35 2.81 6.59 -8.01
CA THR A 35 3.08 5.64 -9.09
C THR A 35 2.33 4.32 -8.86
N PRO A 36 2.13 3.46 -9.89
CA PRO A 36 1.53 2.15 -9.69
C PRO A 36 2.20 1.31 -8.61
N ALA A 37 3.52 1.35 -8.52
CA ALA A 37 4.28 0.66 -7.46
C ALA A 37 3.98 1.24 -6.06
N GLU A 38 3.80 2.55 -5.95
CA GLU A 38 3.43 3.21 -4.69
C GLU A 38 2.00 2.88 -4.24
N TYR A 39 1.08 2.72 -5.18
CA TYR A 39 -0.27 2.22 -4.88
C TYR A 39 -0.24 0.80 -4.31
N GLU A 40 0.60 -0.08 -4.85
CA GLU A 40 0.77 -1.44 -4.32
C GLU A 40 1.37 -1.44 -2.92
N LEU A 41 2.39 -0.61 -2.66
CA LEU A 41 2.95 -0.44 -1.32
C LEU A 41 1.90 0.05 -0.31
N ALA A 42 1.08 1.01 -0.70
CA ALA A 42 0.00 1.51 0.13
C ALA A 42 -1.06 0.44 0.41
N ARG A 43 -1.39 -0.35 -0.59
CA ARG A 43 -2.34 -1.46 -0.48
C ARG A 43 -1.82 -2.55 0.46
N ASP A 44 -0.57 -2.94 0.33
CA ASP A 44 0.08 -3.89 1.23
C ASP A 44 0.09 -3.37 2.67
N PHE A 45 0.41 -2.09 2.85
CA PHE A 45 0.40 -1.45 4.16
C PHE A 45 -0.99 -1.43 4.81
N MET A 46 -2.05 -1.41 4.02
CA MET A 46 -3.43 -1.54 4.51
C MET A 46 -3.80 -2.99 4.85
N LEU A 47 -3.36 -3.94 4.03
CA LEU A 47 -3.80 -5.32 4.13
C LEU A 47 -3.02 -6.14 5.16
N LEU A 48 -1.71 -5.94 5.28
CA LEU A 48 -0.87 -6.73 6.19
C LEU A 48 -1.26 -6.58 7.67
N PRO A 49 -1.65 -5.42 8.21
CA PRO A 49 -2.17 -5.32 9.57
C PRO A 49 -3.47 -6.12 9.79
N HIS A 50 -4.35 -6.20 8.79
CA HIS A 50 -5.53 -7.06 8.87
C HIS A 50 -5.17 -8.54 8.94
N LEU A 51 -4.21 -8.98 8.14
CA LEU A 51 -3.69 -10.34 8.20
C LEU A 51 -3.07 -10.63 9.57
N LEU A 52 -2.30 -9.69 10.12
CA LEU A 52 -1.72 -9.83 11.46
C LEU A 52 -2.80 -10.04 12.54
N THR A 53 -3.85 -9.22 12.53
CA THR A 53 -4.98 -9.35 13.47
C THR A 53 -5.70 -10.69 13.31
N MET A 54 -5.87 -11.19 12.12
CA MET A 54 -6.46 -12.51 11.85
C MET A 54 -5.58 -13.64 12.40
N LEU A 55 -4.27 -13.54 12.25
CA LEU A 55 -3.33 -14.53 12.78
C LEU A 55 -3.25 -14.50 14.30
N GLU A 56 -3.31 -13.33 14.93
CA GLU A 56 -3.40 -13.19 16.38
C GLU A 56 -4.64 -13.90 16.94
N ARG A 57 -5.78 -13.71 16.30
CA ARG A 57 -7.03 -14.38 16.65
C ARG A 57 -6.92 -15.90 16.46
N SER A 58 -6.39 -16.34 15.33
CA SER A 58 -6.15 -17.79 15.08
C SER A 58 -5.19 -18.39 16.08
N MET A 59 -4.17 -17.67 16.52
CA MET A 59 -3.23 -18.13 17.53
C MET A 59 -3.94 -18.40 18.88
N GLU A 60 -4.84 -17.51 19.30
CA GLU A 60 -5.64 -17.75 20.52
C GLU A 60 -6.55 -18.99 20.39
N GLU A 61 -7.17 -19.20 19.25
CA GLU A 61 -7.96 -20.40 18.98
C GLU A 61 -7.10 -21.69 19.02
N ILE A 62 -5.91 -21.64 18.42
CA ILE A 62 -4.98 -22.78 18.41
C ILE A 62 -4.48 -23.11 19.82
N LYS A 63 -4.22 -22.13 20.66
CA LYS A 63 -3.78 -22.32 22.05
C LYS A 63 -4.79 -23.16 22.85
N HIS A 64 -6.07 -22.99 22.58
CA HIS A 64 -7.16 -23.74 23.27
C HIS A 64 -7.57 -25.00 22.52
N SER A 65 -6.97 -25.32 21.40
CA SER A 65 -7.25 -26.52 20.62
C SER A 65 -6.67 -27.77 21.29
N THR A 66 -7.36 -28.88 21.14
CA THR A 66 -6.90 -30.21 21.57
C THR A 66 -6.15 -30.97 20.48
N ASN A 67 -5.87 -30.30 19.33
CA ASN A 67 -5.19 -30.91 18.21
C ASN A 67 -3.77 -31.32 18.57
N ILE A 68 -3.38 -32.52 18.18
CA ILE A 68 -2.04 -33.09 18.44
C ILE A 68 -0.93 -32.23 17.81
N LEU A 69 -1.22 -31.57 16.72
CA LEU A 69 -0.29 -30.67 16.01
C LEU A 69 -0.32 -29.21 16.52
N ARG A 70 -1.01 -28.96 17.62
CA ARG A 70 -1.16 -27.60 18.18
C ARG A 70 0.18 -26.87 18.31
N ARG A 71 1.19 -27.54 18.84
CA ARG A 71 2.53 -26.93 19.01
C ARG A 71 3.16 -26.52 17.68
N LEU A 72 3.03 -27.36 16.67
CA LEU A 72 3.51 -27.04 15.31
C LEU A 72 2.78 -25.83 14.74
N TYR A 73 1.46 -25.77 14.86
CA TYR A 73 0.67 -24.63 14.37
C TYR A 73 1.01 -23.32 15.09
N LEU A 74 1.25 -23.37 16.40
CA LEU A 74 1.68 -22.20 17.17
C LEU A 74 3.03 -21.67 16.71
N ILE A 75 4.01 -22.57 16.50
CA ILE A 75 5.34 -22.19 16.01
C ILE A 75 5.24 -21.60 14.60
N ALA A 76 4.51 -22.24 13.70
CA ALA A 76 4.33 -21.77 12.33
C ALA A 76 3.64 -20.40 12.30
N THR A 77 2.56 -20.22 13.04
CA THR A 77 1.84 -18.94 13.13
C THR A 77 2.71 -17.84 13.70
N GLN A 78 3.46 -18.10 14.75
CA GLN A 78 4.40 -17.13 15.32
C GLN A 78 5.48 -16.74 14.33
N THR A 79 6.00 -17.68 13.57
CA THR A 79 7.00 -17.41 12.53
C THR A 79 6.46 -16.49 11.43
N VAL A 80 5.24 -16.74 10.97
CA VAL A 80 4.55 -15.85 10.00
C VAL A 80 4.36 -14.46 10.59
N MET A 81 3.89 -14.36 11.82
CA MET A 81 3.67 -13.07 12.50
C MET A 81 4.97 -12.27 12.65
N ASN A 82 6.06 -12.94 13.00
CA ASN A 82 7.37 -12.28 13.11
C ASN A 82 7.82 -11.70 11.76
N GLN A 83 7.61 -12.43 10.67
CA GLN A 83 7.94 -11.95 9.32
C GLN A 83 7.02 -10.80 8.91
N LEU A 84 5.72 -10.89 9.23
CA LEU A 84 4.76 -9.81 8.99
C LEU A 84 5.16 -8.51 9.70
N HIS A 85 5.57 -8.57 10.95
CA HIS A 85 6.04 -7.39 11.67
C HIS A 85 7.23 -6.73 10.98
N LYS A 86 8.18 -7.52 10.49
CA LYS A 86 9.33 -7.01 9.73
C LYS A 86 8.88 -6.35 8.42
N ASP A 87 7.97 -6.97 7.71
CA ASP A 87 7.47 -6.47 6.42
C ASP A 87 6.65 -5.19 6.60
N ILE A 88 5.78 -5.12 7.59
CA ILE A 88 5.01 -3.91 7.92
C ILE A 88 5.96 -2.76 8.30
N HIS A 89 7.00 -3.04 9.07
CA HIS A 89 7.99 -2.03 9.44
C HIS A 89 8.79 -1.53 8.23
N ALA A 90 9.18 -2.44 7.34
CA ALA A 90 9.87 -2.10 6.09
C ALA A 90 8.97 -1.26 5.16
N LEU A 91 7.69 -1.60 5.04
CA LEU A 91 6.70 -0.82 4.27
C LEU A 91 6.54 0.58 4.84
N ARG A 92 6.43 0.71 6.16
CA ARG A 92 6.30 2.01 6.81
C ARG A 92 7.50 2.91 6.52
N ARG A 93 8.71 2.38 6.57
CA ARG A 93 9.93 3.12 6.23
C ARG A 93 9.96 3.52 4.76
N GLU A 94 9.59 2.61 3.87
CA GLU A 94 9.57 2.87 2.43
C GLU A 94 8.55 3.95 2.07
N LEU A 95 7.35 3.88 2.61
CA LEU A 95 6.31 4.91 2.43
C LEU A 95 6.76 6.27 2.98
N SER A 96 7.40 6.27 4.14
CA SER A 96 7.93 7.50 4.75
C SER A 96 9.00 8.15 3.88
N LYS A 97 9.92 7.38 3.31
CA LYS A 97 10.94 7.89 2.39
C LYS A 97 10.35 8.54 1.14
N ARG A 98 9.20 8.05 0.69
CA ARG A 98 8.49 8.56 -0.48
C ARG A 98 7.48 9.67 -0.16
N ASN A 99 7.41 10.11 1.11
CA ASN A 99 6.42 11.07 1.61
C ASN A 99 4.97 10.62 1.33
N ILE A 100 4.69 9.35 1.60
CA ILE A 100 3.36 8.77 1.46
C ILE A 100 2.83 8.41 2.84
N LYS A 101 1.60 8.85 3.15
CA LYS A 101 0.83 8.44 4.32
C LYS A 101 -0.40 7.67 3.87
N VAL A 102 -0.67 6.57 4.54
CA VAL A 102 -1.88 5.77 4.35
C VAL A 102 -2.67 5.81 5.65
N ILE A 103 -3.90 6.29 5.58
CA ILE A 103 -4.77 6.51 6.75
C ILE A 103 -6.07 5.74 6.53
N ALA A 104 -6.51 5.01 7.56
CA ALA A 104 -7.83 4.40 7.55
C ALA A 104 -8.91 5.49 7.57
N ASP A 105 -9.92 5.34 6.73
CA ASP A 105 -11.08 6.21 6.66
C ASP A 105 -12.31 5.50 7.20
N GLU A 106 -13.47 6.14 7.14
CA GLU A 106 -14.72 5.57 7.59
C GLU A 106 -15.03 4.23 6.92
N GLN A 107 -15.45 3.28 7.74
CA GLN A 107 -15.90 1.99 7.24
C GLN A 107 -17.39 2.04 6.96
N MET A 108 -17.75 1.92 5.69
CA MET A 108 -19.13 1.74 5.25
C MET A 108 -19.27 0.32 4.70
N ASP A 109 -19.80 -0.59 5.52
CA ASP A 109 -19.99 -1.97 5.12
C ASP A 109 -20.80 -2.06 3.80
N PRO A 110 -20.38 -2.80 2.77
CA PRO A 110 -19.30 -3.78 2.74
C PRO A 110 -17.92 -3.24 2.25
N VAL A 111 -17.71 -1.93 2.21
CA VAL A 111 -16.50 -1.29 1.69
C VAL A 111 -15.62 -0.76 2.81
N ILE A 112 -14.35 -1.06 2.77
CA ILE A 112 -13.32 -0.50 3.65
C ILE A 112 -12.65 0.64 2.89
N TYR A 113 -12.74 1.87 3.44
CA TYR A 113 -12.13 3.04 2.84
C TYR A 113 -10.81 3.41 3.51
N TYR A 114 -9.89 3.89 2.72
CA TYR A 114 -8.62 4.44 3.17
C TYR A 114 -8.19 5.61 2.29
N LYS A 115 -7.36 6.49 2.83
CA LYS A 115 -6.80 7.64 2.13
C LYS A 115 -5.31 7.47 1.94
N ILE A 116 -4.83 7.82 0.76
CA ILE A 116 -3.41 7.94 0.45
C ILE A 116 -3.10 9.43 0.32
N ILE A 117 -2.16 9.91 1.12
CA ILE A 117 -1.62 11.27 1.04
C ILE A 117 -0.20 11.16 0.54
N CYS A 118 0.01 11.56 -0.71
CA CYS A 118 1.27 11.44 -1.40
C CYS A 118 1.77 12.83 -1.80
N ARG A 119 2.83 13.30 -1.14
CA ARG A 119 3.46 14.58 -1.49
C ARG A 119 2.46 15.74 -1.65
N GLY A 120 1.46 15.82 -0.77
CA GLY A 120 0.39 16.81 -0.82
C GLY A 120 -0.84 16.44 -1.68
N TYR A 121 -0.77 15.38 -2.48
CA TYR A 121 -1.90 14.85 -3.23
C TYR A 121 -2.67 13.86 -2.35
N GLU A 122 -3.98 14.03 -2.23
CA GLU A 122 -4.85 13.17 -1.42
C GLU A 122 -5.82 12.41 -2.32
N GLU A 123 -5.94 11.11 -2.10
CA GLU A 123 -6.84 10.24 -2.83
C GLU A 123 -7.49 9.23 -1.88
N ARG A 124 -8.80 9.01 -2.05
CA ARG A 124 -9.58 8.06 -1.27
C ARG A 124 -9.82 6.79 -2.08
N PHE A 125 -9.58 5.64 -1.47
CA PHE A 125 -9.83 4.32 -2.06
C PHE A 125 -10.81 3.53 -1.22
N GLY A 126 -11.62 2.72 -1.90
CA GLY A 126 -12.48 1.73 -1.27
C GLY A 126 -12.14 0.33 -1.76
N ILE A 127 -12.08 -0.62 -0.84
CA ILE A 127 -11.92 -2.05 -1.14
C ILE A 127 -13.08 -2.81 -0.53
N VAL A 128 -13.76 -3.61 -1.33
CA VAL A 128 -14.84 -4.49 -0.86
C VAL A 128 -14.26 -5.58 0.04
N ARG A 129 -14.94 -5.92 1.13
CA ARG A 129 -14.47 -6.93 2.11
C ARG A 129 -14.10 -8.27 1.49
N ASP A 130 -14.85 -8.73 0.52
CA ASP A 130 -14.55 -10.00 -0.15
C ASP A 130 -13.23 -9.96 -0.91
N VAL A 131 -12.92 -8.80 -1.53
CA VAL A 131 -11.63 -8.57 -2.18
C VAL A 131 -10.51 -8.51 -1.14
N VAL A 132 -10.72 -7.86 -0.01
CA VAL A 132 -9.76 -7.83 1.11
C VAL A 132 -9.43 -9.25 1.59
N ARG A 133 -10.44 -10.09 1.80
CA ARG A 133 -10.25 -11.50 2.19
C ARG A 133 -9.45 -12.28 1.15
N SER A 134 -9.78 -12.14 -0.12
CA SER A 134 -9.07 -12.81 -1.22
C SER A 134 -7.60 -12.39 -1.27
N GLU A 135 -7.32 -11.12 -1.15
CA GLU A 135 -5.96 -10.60 -1.20
C GLU A 135 -5.14 -10.96 0.05
N ILE A 136 -5.75 -10.98 1.21
CA ILE A 136 -5.13 -11.48 2.45
C ILE A 136 -4.78 -12.95 2.28
N SER A 137 -5.68 -13.75 1.73
CA SER A 137 -5.44 -15.19 1.47
C SER A 137 -4.25 -15.41 0.54
N VAL A 138 -4.13 -14.62 -0.52
CA VAL A 138 -2.98 -14.68 -1.45
C VAL A 138 -1.67 -14.36 -0.73
N ARG A 139 -1.65 -13.34 0.11
CA ARG A 139 -0.46 -12.96 0.89
C ARG A 139 -0.09 -14.01 1.92
N LEU A 140 -1.06 -14.54 2.64
CA LEU A 140 -0.85 -15.64 3.59
C LEU A 140 -0.24 -16.87 2.91
N THR A 141 -0.73 -17.23 1.73
CA THR A 141 -0.19 -18.35 0.94
C THR A 141 1.28 -18.18 0.64
N LYS A 142 1.74 -16.96 0.34
CA LYS A 142 3.17 -16.68 0.12
C LYS A 142 4.00 -16.90 1.38
N TYR A 143 3.53 -16.43 2.54
CA TYR A 143 4.21 -16.64 3.82
C TYR A 143 4.29 -18.13 4.18
N VAL A 144 3.22 -18.86 3.98
CA VAL A 144 3.17 -20.32 4.22
C VAL A 144 4.12 -21.07 3.30
N ALA A 145 4.19 -20.68 2.02
CA ALA A 145 5.12 -21.27 1.07
C ALA A 145 6.58 -21.05 1.46
N ASP A 146 6.92 -19.87 1.96
CA ASP A 146 8.27 -19.55 2.43
C ASP A 146 8.67 -20.39 3.65
N ILE A 147 7.74 -20.62 4.59
CA ILE A 147 7.95 -21.50 5.75
C ILE A 147 8.11 -22.95 5.31
N ALA A 148 7.29 -23.43 4.36
CA ALA A 148 7.41 -24.77 3.82
C ALA A 148 8.79 -25.03 3.22
N LYS A 149 9.34 -24.08 2.48
CA LYS A 149 10.71 -24.16 1.93
C LYS A 149 11.77 -24.26 3.03
N LEU A 150 11.63 -23.49 4.10
CA LEU A 150 12.54 -23.56 5.25
C LEU A 150 12.51 -24.93 5.93
N LEU A 151 11.33 -25.51 6.09
CA LEU A 151 11.17 -26.86 6.67
C LEU A 151 11.78 -27.94 5.78
N GLU A 152 11.64 -27.86 4.47
CA GLU A 152 12.26 -28.78 3.52
C GLU A 152 13.78 -28.72 3.56
N GLN A 153 14.36 -27.53 3.71
CA GLN A 153 15.81 -27.33 3.78
C GLN A 153 16.41 -27.90 5.07
N HIS A 154 15.67 -27.92 6.18
CA HIS A 154 16.12 -28.43 7.47
C HIS A 154 15.82 -29.94 7.65
N GLY A 155 14.95 -30.49 6.80
CA GLY A 155 14.60 -31.93 6.81
C GLY A 155 15.56 -32.82 6.04
N LYS A 156 16.57 -32.24 5.41
CA LYS A 156 17.63 -32.97 4.73
C LYS A 156 18.91 -32.95 5.57
#